data_654404d3517e2c083b784bdd3556c72d
#
_entry.id   654404d3517e2c083b784bdd3556c72d
#
_cell.length_a   1.000
_cell.length_b   1.000
_cell.length_c   1.000
_cell.angle_alpha   90.00
_cell.angle_beta   90.00
_cell.angle_gamma   90.00
#
_symmetry.space_group_name_H-M   'P 1'
#
loop_
_entity.id
_entity.type
_entity.pdbx_description
1 polymer ?
#
loop_
_entity_poly.entity_id
_entity_poly.type
_entity_poly.pdbx_seq_one_letter_code
_entity_poly.pdbx_strand_id
1 'polypeptide(L)'
;MMTTKQASAFIASAAVVLAVYLSWSVRTAVRGFYSNQYSTISASPSARQSHADWLKRQGANLDAIYGADSRVGTSSQGTLADLIIRERRGGVRSVAMPYASATTVTSGLNAYNRAVVDSAKIDAVISEIEPYNTNDYAGFYSTIRSVGKWCRANRVMPCVYMGWPSEAAWDSIVVNADRVFLHCYRASTSMSGSSQYGYVRARMGTIAAKAKARGKKMSVVVIYSCEPEFSYDYFRAASWNETYANYTAAYNTSATADMKQWLTQDGWMVFVSQYAKKIKP
;
A
#
# COMPACT_ATOMS: atom_id res chain seq x y z
N MET A 1 26.48 41.19 3.48
CA MET A 1 27.44 40.10 3.16
C MET A 1 27.25 38.98 4.14
N MET A 2 26.88 37.76 3.67
CA MET A 2 26.81 36.59 4.55
C MET A 2 28.19 36.17 5.00
N THR A 3 28.37 35.87 6.28
CA THR A 3 29.64 35.36 6.79
C THR A 3 29.88 33.94 6.30
N THR A 4 31.13 33.53 6.19
CA THR A 4 31.53 32.17 5.74
C THR A 4 30.88 31.07 6.57
N LYS A 5 30.65 31.29 7.88
CA LYS A 5 29.91 30.35 8.76
C LYS A 5 28.41 30.19 8.39
N GLN A 6 27.77 31.29 7.96
CA GLN A 6 26.38 31.26 7.53
C GLN A 6 26.20 30.54 6.20
N ALA A 7 27.15 30.74 5.26
CA ALA A 7 27.17 30.02 3.99
C ALA A 7 27.39 28.51 4.18
N SER A 8 28.29 28.10 5.08
CA SER A 8 28.55 26.68 5.38
C SER A 8 27.34 26.00 6.02
N ALA A 9 26.64 26.68 6.92
CA ALA A 9 25.42 26.14 7.54
C ALA A 9 24.27 25.99 6.52
N PHE A 10 24.15 26.91 5.57
CA PHE A 10 23.15 26.86 4.51
C PHE A 10 23.42 25.71 3.53
N ILE A 11 24.69 25.50 3.16
CA ILE A 11 25.11 24.39 2.28
C ILE A 11 24.88 23.04 2.98
N ALA A 12 25.22 22.92 4.27
CA ALA A 12 24.96 21.69 5.04
C ALA A 12 23.48 21.37 5.16
N SER A 13 22.64 22.37 5.41
CA SER A 13 21.18 22.19 5.47
C SER A 13 20.59 21.81 4.10
N ALA A 14 21.06 22.41 3.01
CA ALA A 14 20.64 22.08 1.65
C ALA A 14 21.08 20.66 1.26
N ALA A 15 22.29 20.23 1.66
CA ALA A 15 22.79 18.88 1.40
C ALA A 15 22.00 17.81 2.17
N VAL A 16 21.61 18.08 3.42
CA VAL A 16 20.76 17.17 4.21
C VAL A 16 19.35 17.07 3.61
N VAL A 17 18.76 18.19 3.21
CA VAL A 17 17.46 18.18 2.52
C VAL A 17 17.54 17.45 1.19
N LEU A 18 18.59 17.64 0.41
CA LEU A 18 18.83 16.94 -0.86
C LEU A 18 19.09 15.45 -0.63
N ALA A 19 19.84 15.05 0.40
CA ALA A 19 20.08 13.66 0.75
C ALA A 19 18.81 12.96 1.22
N VAL A 20 17.96 13.64 1.99
CA VAL A 20 16.61 13.14 2.37
C VAL A 20 15.71 13.05 1.13
N TYR A 21 15.76 14.02 0.21
CA TYR A 21 15.01 13.96 -1.05
C TYR A 21 15.53 12.85 -1.98
N LEU A 22 16.84 12.65 -2.08
CA LEU A 22 17.45 11.58 -2.89
C LEU A 22 17.24 10.18 -2.29
N SER A 23 17.18 10.03 -0.96
CA SER A 23 16.82 8.75 -0.33
C SER A 23 15.36 8.36 -0.57
N TRP A 24 14.49 9.31 -0.89
CA TRP A 24 13.11 9.05 -1.34
C TRP A 24 13.00 8.73 -2.84
N SER A 25 14.04 9.02 -3.64
CA SER A 25 14.00 8.90 -5.11
C SER A 25 14.28 7.49 -5.65
N VAL A 26 14.79 6.56 -4.84
CA VAL A 26 14.87 5.14 -5.19
C VAL A 26 13.75 4.39 -4.48
N ARG A 27 12.49 4.74 -4.79
CA ARG A 27 11.36 3.92 -4.36
C ARG A 27 11.43 2.58 -5.07
N THR A 28 11.84 1.56 -4.35
CA THR A 28 11.68 0.19 -4.84
C THR A 28 10.19 -0.05 -5.06
N ALA A 29 9.81 -0.43 -6.29
CA ALA A 29 8.42 -0.73 -6.61
C ALA A 29 7.84 -1.72 -5.60
N VAL A 30 6.61 -1.49 -5.18
CA VAL A 30 5.88 -2.37 -4.25
C VAL A 30 5.74 -3.75 -4.88
N ARG A 31 6.08 -4.77 -4.13
CA ARG A 31 5.80 -6.18 -4.37
C ARG A 31 5.15 -6.69 -3.10
N GLY A 32 3.82 -6.68 -3.08
CA GLY A 32 3.07 -6.82 -1.84
C GLY A 32 2.12 -7.99 -1.81
N PHE A 33 1.79 -8.40 -0.60
CA PHE A 33 0.73 -9.36 -0.34
C PHE A 33 -0.25 -8.80 0.68
N TYR A 34 -1.50 -9.25 0.57
CA TYR A 34 -2.56 -8.99 1.51
C TYR A 34 -2.75 -10.24 2.37
N SER A 35 -2.24 -10.19 3.58
CA SER A 35 -2.20 -11.34 4.49
C SER A 35 -3.46 -11.40 5.33
N ASN A 36 -4.46 -12.15 4.84
CA ASN A 36 -5.82 -12.21 5.37
C ASN A 36 -6.06 -13.30 6.43
N GLN A 37 -5.03 -14.03 6.86
CA GLN A 37 -5.15 -15.13 7.84
C GLN A 37 -4.33 -14.85 9.11
N TYR A 38 -4.55 -13.71 9.75
CA TYR A 38 -3.77 -13.32 10.92
C TYR A 38 -3.73 -14.41 12.00
N SER A 39 -4.86 -15.03 12.34
CA SER A 39 -4.91 -16.09 13.36
C SER A 39 -4.01 -17.28 13.02
N THR A 40 -3.94 -17.67 11.76
CA THR A 40 -3.09 -18.78 11.30
C THR A 40 -1.63 -18.38 11.28
N ILE A 41 -1.28 -17.23 10.69
CA ILE A 41 0.11 -16.79 10.56
C ILE A 41 0.71 -16.36 11.90
N SER A 42 -0.10 -15.99 12.88
CA SER A 42 0.35 -15.59 14.21
C SER A 42 0.27 -16.67 15.27
N ALA A 43 -0.28 -17.86 14.95
CA ALA A 43 -0.61 -18.92 15.90
C ALA A 43 0.57 -19.40 16.76
N SER A 44 1.78 -19.41 16.22
CA SER A 44 2.99 -19.83 16.91
C SER A 44 4.23 -19.08 16.39
N PRO A 45 5.37 -19.10 17.10
CA PRO A 45 6.62 -18.56 16.57
C PRO A 45 7.05 -19.20 15.25
N SER A 46 6.81 -20.51 15.06
CA SER A 46 7.11 -21.23 13.82
C SER A 46 6.18 -20.81 12.67
N ALA A 47 4.89 -20.60 12.95
CA ALA A 47 3.93 -20.10 11.95
C ALA A 47 4.32 -18.69 11.46
N ARG A 48 4.71 -17.78 12.36
CA ARG A 48 5.21 -16.46 12.01
C ARG A 48 6.48 -16.51 11.17
N GLN A 49 7.43 -17.39 11.54
CA GLN A 49 8.64 -17.56 10.76
C GLN A 49 8.35 -18.12 9.37
N SER A 50 7.51 -19.15 9.27
CA SER A 50 7.09 -19.74 7.98
C SER A 50 6.44 -18.71 7.06
N HIS A 51 5.64 -17.80 7.60
CA HIS A 51 5.03 -16.70 6.83
C HIS A 51 6.10 -15.71 6.33
N ALA A 52 7.00 -15.27 7.18
CA ALA A 52 8.10 -14.38 6.82
C ALA A 52 9.01 -15.00 5.75
N ASP A 53 9.33 -16.29 5.87
CA ASP A 53 10.13 -17.03 4.89
C ASP A 53 9.40 -17.15 3.54
N TRP A 54 8.08 -17.33 3.57
CA TRP A 54 7.28 -17.34 2.36
C TRP A 54 7.31 -15.97 1.66
N LEU A 55 7.07 -14.86 2.38
CA LEU A 55 7.17 -13.51 1.83
C LEU A 55 8.55 -13.25 1.21
N LYS A 56 9.62 -13.69 1.89
CA LYS A 56 10.99 -13.60 1.39
C LYS A 56 11.17 -14.36 0.08
N ARG A 57 10.68 -15.61 -0.02
CA ARG A 57 10.74 -16.40 -1.27
C ARG A 57 9.99 -15.74 -2.41
N GLN A 58 8.88 -15.06 -2.12
CA GLN A 58 8.12 -14.30 -3.13
C GLN A 58 8.78 -12.96 -3.49
N GLY A 59 9.86 -12.57 -2.83
CA GLY A 59 10.52 -11.28 -3.02
C GLY A 59 9.66 -10.09 -2.61
N ALA A 60 8.75 -10.31 -1.64
CA ALA A 60 7.86 -9.28 -1.13
C ALA A 60 8.63 -8.20 -0.37
N ASN A 61 8.24 -6.95 -0.55
CA ASN A 61 8.76 -5.81 0.20
C ASN A 61 7.66 -5.03 0.94
N LEU A 62 6.40 -5.45 0.78
CA LEU A 62 5.25 -4.94 1.53
C LEU A 62 4.37 -6.11 1.95
N ASP A 63 3.93 -6.11 3.22
CA ASP A 63 2.84 -6.96 3.69
C ASP A 63 1.72 -6.09 4.29
N ALA A 64 0.49 -6.30 3.85
CA ALA A 64 -0.70 -5.71 4.46
C ALA A 64 -1.37 -6.75 5.34
N ILE A 65 -1.23 -6.60 6.65
CA ILE A 65 -1.68 -7.58 7.64
C ILE A 65 -3.12 -7.30 8.03
N TYR A 66 -4.07 -8.02 7.43
CA TYR A 66 -5.48 -7.97 7.79
C TYR A 66 -5.72 -8.54 9.18
N GLY A 67 -6.46 -7.82 10.01
CA GLY A 67 -6.69 -8.17 11.41
C GLY A 67 -5.63 -7.60 12.38
N ALA A 68 -4.58 -6.93 11.89
CA ALA A 68 -3.64 -6.20 12.75
C ALA A 68 -4.35 -5.05 13.50
N ASP A 69 -5.37 -4.45 12.90
CA ASP A 69 -6.19 -3.39 13.48
C ASP A 69 -6.86 -3.79 14.80
N SER A 70 -7.22 -5.06 14.96
CA SER A 70 -7.78 -5.62 16.20
C SER A 70 -6.72 -5.96 17.26
N ARG A 71 -5.43 -5.76 16.97
CA ARG A 71 -4.30 -6.12 17.84
C ARG A 71 -3.52 -4.94 18.36
N VAL A 72 -3.50 -3.83 17.61
CA VAL A 72 -2.80 -2.60 18.03
C VAL A 72 -3.42 -2.03 19.29
N GLY A 73 -2.58 -1.69 20.26
CA GLY A 73 -3.01 -1.16 21.56
C GLY A 73 -3.66 -2.19 22.50
N THR A 74 -3.52 -3.50 22.24
CA THR A 74 -4.06 -4.59 23.07
C THR A 74 -2.94 -5.46 23.66
N SER A 75 -3.30 -6.38 24.57
CA SER A 75 -2.36 -7.36 25.12
C SER A 75 -1.72 -8.28 24.07
N SER A 76 -2.35 -8.42 22.90
CA SER A 76 -1.85 -9.24 21.78
C SER A 76 -0.82 -8.53 20.89
N GLN A 77 -0.50 -7.27 21.15
CA GLN A 77 0.42 -6.48 20.31
C GLN A 77 1.85 -7.04 20.24
N GLY A 78 2.31 -7.78 21.27
CA GLY A 78 3.63 -8.42 21.25
C GLY A 78 3.77 -9.50 20.17
N THR A 79 2.70 -10.26 19.91
CA THR A 79 2.66 -11.24 18.82
C THR A 79 2.72 -10.58 17.45
N LEU A 80 2.02 -9.46 17.27
CA LEU A 80 2.09 -8.67 16.04
C LEU A 80 3.50 -8.09 15.84
N ALA A 81 4.11 -7.56 16.90
CA ALA A 81 5.48 -7.04 16.85
C ALA A 81 6.51 -8.10 16.44
N ASP A 82 6.43 -9.32 17.01
CA ASP A 82 7.32 -10.43 16.62
C ASP A 82 7.11 -10.85 15.15
N LEU A 83 5.87 -10.89 14.67
CA LEU A 83 5.59 -11.15 13.24
C LEU A 83 6.28 -10.11 12.36
N ILE A 84 6.06 -8.82 12.61
CA ILE A 84 6.63 -7.72 11.82
C ILE A 84 8.18 -7.76 11.83
N ILE A 85 8.80 -8.03 12.98
CA ILE A 85 10.27 -8.15 13.09
C ILE A 85 10.80 -9.29 12.20
N ARG A 86 10.11 -10.43 12.14
CA ARG A 86 10.51 -11.57 11.29
C ARG A 86 10.37 -11.23 9.81
N GLU A 87 9.28 -10.60 9.43
CA GLU A 87 9.05 -10.14 8.05
C GLU A 87 10.13 -9.15 7.60
N ARG A 88 10.50 -8.19 8.46
CA ARG A 88 11.58 -7.25 8.15
C ARG A 88 12.94 -7.94 8.01
N ARG A 89 13.25 -8.91 8.85
CA ARG A 89 14.45 -9.75 8.68
C ARG A 89 14.40 -10.57 7.39
N GLY A 90 13.20 -10.91 6.92
CA GLY A 90 12.95 -11.57 5.64
C GLY A 90 13.05 -10.64 4.42
N GLY A 91 13.14 -9.31 4.60
CA GLY A 91 13.27 -8.34 3.50
C GLY A 91 12.02 -7.48 3.25
N VAL A 92 10.93 -7.67 4.01
CA VAL A 92 9.77 -6.77 3.97
C VAL A 92 10.20 -5.40 4.50
N ARG A 93 10.04 -4.37 3.68
CA ARG A 93 10.47 -2.99 3.99
C ARG A 93 9.34 -2.15 4.57
N SER A 94 8.10 -2.48 4.24
CA SER A 94 6.91 -1.77 4.69
C SER A 94 5.85 -2.76 5.17
N VAL A 95 5.28 -2.47 6.33
CA VAL A 95 4.12 -3.18 6.84
C VAL A 95 2.95 -2.23 6.91
N ALA A 96 1.84 -2.63 6.32
CA ALA A 96 0.61 -1.86 6.29
C ALA A 96 -0.48 -2.51 7.15
N MET A 97 -1.28 -1.69 7.79
CA MET A 97 -2.45 -2.10 8.56
C MET A 97 -3.72 -1.68 7.83
N PRO A 98 -4.49 -2.61 7.29
CA PRO A 98 -5.87 -2.36 6.86
C PRO A 98 -6.73 -1.90 8.04
N TYR A 99 -7.65 -0.96 7.81
CA TYR A 99 -8.52 -0.43 8.85
C TYR A 99 -9.89 -0.01 8.32
N ALA A 100 -10.91 -0.12 9.18
CA ALA A 100 -12.27 0.36 8.94
C ALA A 100 -12.67 1.52 9.87
N SER A 101 -11.88 1.84 10.91
CA SER A 101 -12.19 2.89 11.89
C SER A 101 -11.04 3.86 12.08
N ALA A 102 -11.35 5.17 12.12
CA ALA A 102 -10.37 6.20 12.43
C ALA A 102 -9.76 6.03 13.82
N THR A 103 -10.57 5.64 14.82
CA THR A 103 -10.13 5.46 16.20
C THR A 103 -9.06 4.39 16.33
N THR A 104 -9.18 3.29 15.59
CA THR A 104 -8.17 2.23 15.56
C THR A 104 -6.80 2.77 15.12
N VAL A 105 -6.77 3.70 14.17
CA VAL A 105 -5.51 4.31 13.70
C VAL A 105 -5.03 5.38 14.69
N THR A 106 -5.88 6.35 15.04
CA THR A 106 -5.44 7.53 15.78
C THR A 106 -5.13 7.22 17.26
N SER A 107 -5.73 6.20 17.82
CA SER A 107 -5.50 5.76 19.21
C SER A 107 -4.76 4.43 19.27
N GLY A 108 -5.28 3.36 18.67
CA GLY A 108 -4.70 2.01 18.75
C GLY A 108 -3.31 1.94 18.13
N LEU A 109 -3.16 2.32 16.85
CA LEU A 109 -1.87 2.32 16.17
C LEU A 109 -0.88 3.32 16.79
N ASN A 110 -1.36 4.47 17.25
CA ASN A 110 -0.51 5.44 17.95
C ASN A 110 0.10 4.84 19.23
N ALA A 111 -0.72 4.17 20.05
CA ALA A 111 -0.24 3.49 21.24
C ALA A 111 0.75 2.37 20.90
N TYR A 112 0.43 1.55 19.88
CA TYR A 112 1.29 0.47 19.39
C TYR A 112 2.66 0.99 18.94
N ASN A 113 2.71 1.93 17.99
CA ASN A 113 3.97 2.45 17.44
C ASN A 113 4.85 3.17 18.45
N ARG A 114 4.28 3.65 19.58
CA ARG A 114 5.05 4.19 20.70
C ARG A 114 5.61 3.13 21.63
N ALA A 115 4.95 1.99 21.73
CA ALA A 115 5.31 0.92 22.66
C ALA A 115 6.34 -0.07 22.09
N VAL A 116 6.47 -0.15 20.75
CA VAL A 116 7.35 -1.12 20.09
C VAL A 116 8.64 -0.49 19.56
N VAL A 117 9.65 -1.33 19.32
CA VAL A 117 10.91 -0.92 18.67
C VAL A 117 10.66 -0.53 17.21
N ASP A 118 11.54 0.27 16.63
CA ASP A 118 11.36 0.79 15.26
C ASP A 118 11.17 -0.31 14.21
N SER A 119 11.86 -1.44 14.36
CA SER A 119 11.73 -2.59 13.45
C SER A 119 10.39 -3.33 13.54
N ALA A 120 9.56 -3.01 14.53
CA ALA A 120 8.21 -3.57 14.70
C ALA A 120 7.09 -2.58 14.35
N LYS A 121 7.42 -1.32 14.01
CA LYS A 121 6.42 -0.31 13.68
C LYS A 121 5.68 -0.61 12.39
N ILE A 122 4.43 -0.20 12.35
CA ILE A 122 3.59 -0.18 11.15
C ILE A 122 3.84 1.15 10.43
N ASP A 123 4.15 1.10 9.14
CA ASP A 123 4.58 2.26 8.34
C ASP A 123 3.47 2.86 7.50
N ALA A 124 2.42 2.09 7.25
CA ALA A 124 1.31 2.51 6.41
C ALA A 124 -0.02 2.01 6.97
N VAL A 125 -1.08 2.69 6.62
CA VAL A 125 -2.45 2.24 6.87
C VAL A 125 -3.24 2.25 5.58
N ILE A 126 -4.15 1.29 5.43
CA ILE A 126 -4.97 1.13 4.22
C ILE A 126 -6.44 1.19 4.63
N SER A 127 -7.16 2.23 4.18
CA SER A 127 -8.61 2.25 4.35
C SER A 127 -9.25 1.17 3.51
N GLU A 128 -10.06 0.32 4.15
CA GLU A 128 -10.90 -0.69 3.52
C GLU A 128 -12.37 -0.27 3.47
N ILE A 129 -12.67 0.98 3.81
CA ILE A 129 -14.03 1.48 3.72
C ILE A 129 -14.37 1.68 2.25
N GLU A 130 -15.29 0.88 1.76
CA GLU A 130 -15.83 0.94 0.41
C GLU A 130 -17.22 1.62 0.44
N PRO A 131 -17.27 2.95 0.33
CA PRO A 131 -18.51 3.72 0.56
C PRO A 131 -19.61 3.38 -0.45
N TYR A 132 -19.26 2.85 -1.62
CA TYR A 132 -20.21 2.40 -2.63
C TYR A 132 -20.95 1.12 -2.24
N ASN A 133 -20.40 0.30 -1.33
CA ASN A 133 -21.07 -0.89 -0.80
C ASN A 133 -22.07 -0.57 0.31
N THR A 134 -21.81 0.49 1.08
CA THR A 134 -22.61 0.88 2.25
C THR A 134 -23.44 2.14 2.01
N ASN A 135 -23.16 2.88 0.92
CA ASN A 135 -23.67 4.22 0.63
C ASN A 135 -23.36 5.27 1.73
N ASP A 136 -22.34 4.99 2.59
CA ASP A 136 -21.89 5.93 3.63
C ASP A 136 -20.66 6.72 3.18
N TYR A 137 -20.87 7.65 2.27
CA TYR A 137 -19.81 8.55 1.83
C TYR A 137 -19.41 9.59 2.88
N ALA A 138 -20.32 10.01 3.74
CA ALA A 138 -20.02 11.00 4.78
C ALA A 138 -19.08 10.44 5.84
N GLY A 139 -19.35 9.23 6.33
CA GLY A 139 -18.47 8.49 7.23
C GLY A 139 -17.11 8.20 6.63
N PHE A 140 -17.08 7.78 5.36
CA PHE A 140 -15.83 7.59 4.62
C PHE A 140 -15.00 8.86 4.56
N TYR A 141 -15.56 10.00 4.14
CA TYR A 141 -14.82 11.28 4.03
C TYR A 141 -14.28 11.75 5.40
N SER A 142 -15.08 11.61 6.43
CA SER A 142 -14.67 11.95 7.81
C SER A 142 -13.48 11.10 8.24
N THR A 143 -13.57 9.79 8.01
CA THR A 143 -12.54 8.81 8.41
C THR A 143 -11.23 9.04 7.68
N ILE A 144 -11.22 9.11 6.33
CA ILE A 144 -9.95 9.28 5.59
C ILE A 144 -9.30 10.64 5.84
N ARG A 145 -10.09 11.68 6.10
CA ARG A 145 -9.58 13.01 6.49
C ARG A 145 -8.87 12.97 7.84
N SER A 146 -9.53 12.39 8.85
CA SER A 146 -8.98 12.24 10.20
C SER A 146 -7.69 11.43 10.20
N VAL A 147 -7.73 10.25 9.56
CA VAL A 147 -6.57 9.37 9.44
C VAL A 147 -5.45 10.00 8.63
N GLY A 148 -5.74 10.61 7.49
CA GLY A 148 -4.73 11.27 6.66
C GLY A 148 -4.01 12.40 7.39
N LYS A 149 -4.73 13.20 8.20
CA LYS A 149 -4.13 14.22 9.06
C LYS A 149 -3.20 13.61 10.10
N TRP A 150 -3.67 12.57 10.81
CA TRP A 150 -2.87 11.88 11.83
C TRP A 150 -1.63 11.22 11.21
N CYS A 151 -1.77 10.54 10.07
CA CYS A 151 -0.67 9.88 9.37
C CYS A 151 0.46 10.82 9.02
N ARG A 152 0.14 12.00 8.47
CA ARG A 152 1.15 13.02 8.14
C ARG A 152 1.90 13.52 9.38
N ALA A 153 1.20 13.70 10.51
CA ALA A 153 1.82 14.12 11.76
C ALA A 153 2.71 13.04 12.39
N ASN A 154 2.46 11.76 12.09
CA ASN A 154 3.15 10.62 12.69
C ASN A 154 4.07 9.85 11.73
N ARG A 155 4.30 10.37 10.52
CA ARG A 155 5.14 9.75 9.47
C ARG A 155 4.69 8.34 9.08
N VAL A 156 3.39 8.10 9.11
CA VAL A 156 2.75 6.89 8.61
C VAL A 156 2.13 7.20 7.25
N MET A 157 2.25 6.31 6.28
CA MET A 157 1.70 6.54 4.94
C MET A 157 0.20 6.26 4.92
N PRO A 158 -0.66 7.26 4.60
CA PRO A 158 -2.09 7.03 4.40
C PRO A 158 -2.33 6.43 3.02
N CYS A 159 -2.95 5.26 2.98
CA CYS A 159 -3.33 4.57 1.75
C CYS A 159 -4.82 4.27 1.74
N VAL A 160 -5.36 4.05 0.54
CA VAL A 160 -6.75 3.65 0.33
C VAL A 160 -6.78 2.44 -0.62
N TYR A 161 -7.52 1.41 -0.23
CA TYR A 161 -7.88 0.29 -1.07
C TYR A 161 -9.21 0.60 -1.75
N MET A 162 -9.30 0.55 -3.09
CA MET A 162 -10.47 1.08 -3.76
C MET A 162 -10.79 0.39 -5.07
N GLY A 163 -12.08 0.03 -5.21
CA GLY A 163 -12.65 -0.49 -6.44
C GLY A 163 -13.28 0.61 -7.30
N TRP A 164 -14.53 0.94 -7.06
CA TRP A 164 -15.38 1.77 -7.92
C TRP A 164 -16.05 2.93 -7.17
N PRO A 165 -15.31 3.85 -6.55
CA PRO A 165 -15.91 4.96 -5.84
C PRO A 165 -16.54 5.97 -6.80
N SER A 166 -17.42 6.83 -6.26
CA SER A 166 -17.95 7.98 -6.98
C SER A 166 -16.84 8.97 -7.35
N GLU A 167 -17.11 9.86 -8.31
CA GLU A 167 -16.16 10.89 -8.71
C GLU A 167 -15.78 11.82 -7.54
N ALA A 168 -16.75 12.18 -6.70
CA ALA A 168 -16.51 13.00 -5.50
C ALA A 168 -15.61 12.29 -4.48
N ALA A 169 -15.70 10.95 -4.36
CA ALA A 169 -14.83 10.19 -3.47
C ALA A 169 -13.36 10.25 -3.94
N TRP A 170 -13.10 10.23 -5.25
CA TRP A 170 -11.73 10.37 -5.76
C TRP A 170 -11.08 11.71 -5.37
N ASP A 171 -11.82 12.81 -5.34
CA ASP A 171 -11.30 14.10 -4.89
C ASP A 171 -10.85 14.03 -3.41
N SER A 172 -11.69 13.45 -2.55
CA SER A 172 -11.35 13.25 -1.13
C SER A 172 -10.16 12.29 -0.93
N ILE A 173 -10.09 11.21 -1.73
CA ILE A 173 -8.97 10.26 -1.69
C ILE A 173 -7.66 10.96 -2.04
N VAL A 174 -7.61 11.70 -3.16
CA VAL A 174 -6.39 12.39 -3.60
C VAL A 174 -5.90 13.40 -2.56
N VAL A 175 -6.80 14.08 -1.86
CA VAL A 175 -6.43 15.03 -0.80
C VAL A 175 -5.83 14.31 0.42
N ASN A 176 -6.37 13.17 0.81
CA ASN A 176 -6.11 12.57 2.12
C ASN A 176 -5.21 11.32 2.09
N ALA A 177 -5.03 10.68 0.95
CA ALA A 177 -4.14 9.52 0.79
C ALA A 177 -2.93 9.87 -0.08
N ASP A 178 -1.82 9.16 0.11
CA ASP A 178 -0.60 9.30 -0.70
C ASP A 178 -0.43 8.13 -1.68
N ARG A 179 -1.14 7.02 -1.44
CA ARG A 179 -1.17 5.84 -2.30
C ARG A 179 -2.57 5.28 -2.42
N VAL A 180 -2.90 4.86 -3.64
CA VAL A 180 -4.11 4.09 -3.94
C VAL A 180 -3.72 2.67 -4.31
N PHE A 181 -4.30 1.71 -3.61
CA PHE A 181 -4.32 0.30 -3.99
C PHE A 181 -5.55 0.07 -4.85
N LEU A 182 -5.35 -0.04 -6.16
CA LEU A 182 -6.42 -0.04 -7.15
C LEU A 182 -6.77 -1.45 -7.59
N HIS A 183 -8.02 -1.85 -7.42
CA HIS A 183 -8.50 -3.18 -7.84
C HIS A 183 -8.26 -3.41 -9.33
N CYS A 184 -7.57 -4.50 -9.63
CA CYS A 184 -7.43 -5.06 -10.98
C CYS A 184 -7.86 -6.53 -10.95
N TYR A 185 -9.08 -6.78 -10.45
CA TYR A 185 -9.65 -8.11 -10.32
C TYR A 185 -10.21 -8.56 -11.66
N ARG A 186 -9.46 -9.43 -12.34
CA ARG A 186 -9.80 -9.95 -13.66
C ARG A 186 -9.89 -11.47 -13.60
N ALA A 187 -10.80 -12.04 -14.37
CA ALA A 187 -10.84 -13.48 -14.57
C ALA A 187 -9.53 -13.97 -15.22
N SER A 188 -9.15 -15.20 -14.94
CA SER A 188 -7.92 -15.83 -15.43
C SER A 188 -7.75 -15.73 -16.97
N THR A 189 -8.84 -15.77 -17.73
CA THR A 189 -8.85 -15.63 -19.19
C THR A 189 -8.61 -14.19 -19.69
N SER A 190 -8.60 -13.21 -18.80
CA SER A 190 -8.54 -11.77 -19.12
C SER A 190 -7.31 -11.07 -18.53
N MET A 191 -6.19 -11.78 -18.37
CA MET A 191 -4.99 -11.30 -17.69
C MET A 191 -3.89 -10.78 -18.63
N SER A 192 -4.19 -10.50 -19.91
CA SER A 192 -3.24 -9.78 -20.78
C SER A 192 -2.97 -8.36 -20.25
N GLY A 193 -1.79 -7.80 -20.49
CA GLY A 193 -1.42 -6.47 -20.03
C GLY A 193 -2.39 -5.39 -20.52
N SER A 194 -2.85 -5.45 -21.78
CA SER A 194 -3.85 -4.54 -22.33
C SER A 194 -5.21 -4.67 -21.64
N SER A 195 -5.64 -5.89 -21.32
CA SER A 195 -6.88 -6.13 -20.59
C SER A 195 -6.84 -5.61 -19.16
N GLN A 196 -5.72 -5.83 -18.47
CA GLN A 196 -5.49 -5.31 -17.11
C GLN A 196 -5.52 -3.78 -17.10
N TYR A 197 -4.73 -3.15 -17.99
CA TYR A 197 -4.69 -1.69 -18.09
C TYR A 197 -6.05 -1.12 -18.52
N GLY A 198 -6.71 -1.70 -19.49
CA GLY A 198 -8.06 -1.30 -19.93
C GLY A 198 -9.07 -1.29 -18.79
N TYR A 199 -8.99 -2.28 -17.89
CA TYR A 199 -9.88 -2.40 -16.73
C TYR A 199 -9.70 -1.28 -15.70
N VAL A 200 -8.48 -0.77 -15.49
CA VAL A 200 -8.20 0.29 -14.51
C VAL A 200 -8.11 1.69 -15.14
N ARG A 201 -8.02 1.80 -16.47
CA ARG A 201 -7.70 3.03 -17.21
C ARG A 201 -8.60 4.21 -16.85
N ALA A 202 -9.92 4.01 -16.83
CA ALA A 202 -10.87 5.10 -16.56
C ALA A 202 -10.65 5.67 -15.15
N ARG A 203 -10.51 4.81 -14.14
CA ARG A 203 -10.24 5.21 -12.75
C ARG A 203 -8.90 5.92 -12.61
N MET A 204 -7.87 5.44 -13.29
CA MET A 204 -6.57 6.12 -13.31
C MET A 204 -6.65 7.51 -13.96
N GLY A 205 -7.44 7.67 -15.00
CA GLY A 205 -7.72 8.97 -15.61
C GLY A 205 -8.34 9.94 -14.63
N THR A 206 -9.34 9.49 -13.88
CA THR A 206 -9.98 10.30 -12.83
C THR A 206 -8.99 10.66 -11.73
N ILE A 207 -8.20 9.71 -11.22
CA ILE A 207 -7.16 9.98 -10.20
C ILE A 207 -6.16 11.01 -10.73
N ALA A 208 -5.69 10.87 -11.98
CA ALA A 208 -4.72 11.79 -12.58
C ALA A 208 -5.29 13.23 -12.72
N ALA A 209 -6.55 13.35 -13.15
CA ALA A 209 -7.22 14.64 -13.25
C ALA A 209 -7.36 15.34 -11.89
N LYS A 210 -7.78 14.60 -10.85
CA LYS A 210 -7.87 15.12 -9.48
C LYS A 210 -6.49 15.46 -8.90
N ALA A 211 -5.49 14.61 -9.13
CA ALA A 211 -4.10 14.84 -8.74
C ALA A 211 -3.52 16.12 -9.38
N LYS A 212 -3.73 16.30 -10.68
CA LYS A 212 -3.38 17.53 -11.44
C LYS A 212 -4.02 18.77 -10.83
N ALA A 213 -5.33 18.72 -10.58
CA ALA A 213 -6.07 19.85 -10.01
C ALA A 213 -5.56 20.23 -8.60
N ARG A 214 -4.95 19.32 -7.87
CA ARG A 214 -4.38 19.52 -6.53
C ARG A 214 -2.86 19.75 -6.53
N GLY A 215 -2.19 19.71 -7.68
CA GLY A 215 -0.74 19.79 -7.77
C GLY A 215 -0.02 18.66 -7.00
N LYS A 216 -0.68 17.50 -6.83
CA LYS A 216 -0.19 16.40 -6.00
C LYS A 216 -0.01 15.13 -6.83
N LYS A 217 1.21 14.61 -6.91
CA LYS A 217 1.48 13.32 -7.56
C LYS A 217 1.00 12.17 -6.69
N MET A 218 0.27 11.21 -7.29
CA MET A 218 -0.29 10.05 -6.59
C MET A 218 0.45 8.77 -6.92
N SER A 219 0.72 7.95 -5.89
CA SER A 219 1.22 6.58 -6.04
C SER A 219 0.04 5.64 -6.30
N VAL A 220 0.16 4.79 -7.32
CA VAL A 220 -0.84 3.76 -7.66
C VAL A 220 -0.16 2.40 -7.64
N VAL A 221 -0.72 1.48 -6.86
CA VAL A 221 -0.37 0.06 -6.82
C VAL A 221 -1.56 -0.73 -7.35
N VAL A 222 -1.36 -1.57 -8.36
CA VAL A 222 -2.43 -2.44 -8.84
C VAL A 222 -2.56 -3.66 -7.94
N ILE A 223 -3.81 -4.05 -7.60
CA ILE A 223 -4.08 -5.24 -6.83
C ILE A 223 -4.68 -6.31 -7.72
N TYR A 224 -4.05 -7.46 -7.76
CA TYR A 224 -4.58 -8.68 -8.37
C TYR A 224 -5.25 -9.55 -7.31
N SER A 225 -6.34 -10.23 -7.65
CA SER A 225 -6.93 -11.23 -6.76
C SER A 225 -6.50 -12.64 -7.15
N CYS A 226 -6.01 -13.39 -6.17
CA CYS A 226 -5.74 -14.83 -6.29
C CYS A 226 -6.92 -15.71 -5.90
N GLU A 227 -8.12 -15.14 -5.74
CA GLU A 227 -9.33 -15.92 -5.45
C GLU A 227 -9.74 -16.77 -6.66
N PRO A 228 -10.37 -17.94 -6.43
CA PRO A 228 -10.72 -18.88 -7.50
C PRO A 228 -11.58 -18.27 -8.62
N GLU A 229 -12.48 -17.36 -8.26
CA GLU A 229 -13.37 -16.65 -9.19
C GLU A 229 -12.67 -15.59 -10.05
N PHE A 230 -11.41 -15.25 -9.71
CA PHE A 230 -10.61 -14.25 -10.42
C PHE A 230 -9.38 -14.87 -11.11
N SER A 231 -8.18 -14.60 -10.63
CA SER A 231 -6.94 -14.91 -11.34
C SER A 231 -6.17 -16.13 -10.77
N TYR A 232 -6.80 -16.95 -9.95
CA TYR A 232 -6.14 -18.10 -9.31
C TYR A 232 -5.45 -19.02 -10.33
N ASP A 233 -6.18 -19.47 -11.35
CA ASP A 233 -5.65 -20.40 -12.35
C ASP A 233 -4.56 -19.76 -13.22
N TYR A 234 -4.70 -18.48 -13.52
CA TYR A 234 -3.67 -17.74 -14.26
C TYR A 234 -2.34 -17.74 -13.50
N PHE A 235 -2.36 -17.43 -12.20
CA PHE A 235 -1.13 -17.35 -11.41
C PHE A 235 -0.50 -18.70 -11.04
N ARG A 236 -1.15 -19.82 -11.34
CA ARG A 236 -0.50 -21.14 -11.28
C ARG A 236 0.66 -21.26 -12.28
N ALA A 237 0.57 -20.59 -13.42
CA ALA A 237 1.58 -20.58 -14.47
C ALA A 237 2.38 -19.27 -14.55
N ALA A 238 1.73 -18.13 -14.36
CA ALA A 238 2.33 -16.82 -14.53
C ALA A 238 3.01 -16.30 -13.24
N SER A 239 4.08 -15.53 -13.38
CA SER A 239 4.70 -14.83 -12.26
C SER A 239 4.04 -13.47 -11.99
N TRP A 240 4.07 -13.02 -10.72
CA TRP A 240 3.58 -11.69 -10.32
C TRP A 240 4.32 -10.56 -11.04
N ASN A 241 5.65 -10.68 -11.11
CA ASN A 241 6.51 -9.67 -11.72
C ASN A 241 6.29 -9.57 -13.22
N GLU A 242 6.16 -10.69 -13.93
CA GLU A 242 5.86 -10.71 -15.36
C GLU A 242 4.48 -10.13 -15.66
N THR A 243 3.48 -10.49 -14.86
CA THR A 243 2.13 -9.93 -14.97
C THR A 243 2.15 -8.42 -14.84
N TYR A 244 2.87 -7.89 -13.85
CA TYR A 244 3.02 -6.45 -13.67
C TYR A 244 3.85 -5.80 -14.78
N ALA A 245 4.89 -6.45 -15.29
CA ALA A 245 5.66 -5.95 -16.41
C ALA A 245 4.79 -5.80 -17.68
N ASN A 246 3.95 -6.79 -17.96
CA ASN A 246 2.99 -6.73 -19.09
C ASN A 246 1.95 -5.61 -18.91
N TYR A 247 1.44 -5.41 -17.70
CA TYR A 247 0.57 -4.30 -17.36
C TYR A 247 1.26 -2.94 -17.56
N THR A 248 2.49 -2.78 -17.05
CA THR A 248 3.23 -1.51 -17.18
C THR A 248 3.62 -1.20 -18.61
N ALA A 249 3.93 -2.20 -19.44
CA ALA A 249 4.15 -2.02 -20.86
C ALA A 249 2.89 -1.45 -21.56
N ALA A 250 1.71 -2.01 -21.27
CA ALA A 250 0.44 -1.49 -21.78
C ALA A 250 0.13 -0.07 -21.29
N TYR A 251 0.39 0.21 -20.01
CA TYR A 251 0.29 1.57 -19.44
C TYR A 251 1.21 2.54 -20.18
N ASN A 252 2.49 2.22 -20.33
CA ASN A 252 3.47 3.11 -20.94
C ASN A 252 3.13 3.40 -22.42
N THR A 253 2.53 2.46 -23.12
CA THR A 253 2.09 2.64 -24.52
C THR A 253 0.83 3.51 -24.61
N SER A 254 -0.14 3.32 -23.71
CA SER A 254 -1.52 3.80 -23.91
C SER A 254 -1.99 4.84 -22.89
N ALA A 255 -1.20 5.15 -21.84
CA ALA A 255 -1.56 6.15 -20.85
C ALA A 255 -1.45 7.57 -21.41
N THR A 256 -2.36 8.44 -21.00
CA THR A 256 -2.34 9.87 -21.36
C THR A 256 -1.12 10.58 -20.73
N ALA A 257 -0.78 11.75 -21.29
CA ALA A 257 0.29 12.59 -20.74
C ALA A 257 0.02 12.94 -19.26
N ASP A 258 -1.21 13.28 -18.90
CA ASP A 258 -1.61 13.60 -17.53
C ASP A 258 -1.41 12.38 -16.59
N MET A 259 -1.80 11.17 -17.01
CA MET A 259 -1.54 9.97 -16.20
C MET A 259 -0.04 9.79 -15.96
N LYS A 260 0.81 9.93 -16.99
CA LYS A 260 2.26 9.77 -16.87
C LYS A 260 2.90 10.85 -15.98
N GLN A 261 2.34 12.06 -16.00
CA GLN A 261 2.84 13.18 -15.20
C GLN A 261 2.40 13.08 -13.74
N TRP A 262 1.13 12.76 -13.48
CA TRP A 262 0.52 12.88 -12.15
C TRP A 262 0.39 11.57 -11.39
N LEU A 263 0.63 10.42 -12.03
CA LEU A 263 0.65 9.11 -11.37
C LEU A 263 2.05 8.49 -11.40
N THR A 264 2.40 7.81 -10.31
CA THR A 264 3.53 6.88 -10.27
C THR A 264 2.97 5.47 -10.22
N GLN A 265 3.35 4.61 -11.20
CA GLN A 265 3.07 3.18 -11.14
C GLN A 265 4.05 2.57 -10.13
N ASP A 266 3.57 2.31 -8.92
CA ASP A 266 4.43 2.03 -7.76
C ASP A 266 4.47 0.55 -7.39
N GLY A 267 4.04 -0.32 -8.29
CA GLY A 267 4.14 -1.77 -8.13
C GLY A 267 2.81 -2.50 -8.12
N TRP A 268 2.85 -3.70 -7.55
CA TRP A 268 1.72 -4.61 -7.48
C TRP A 268 1.52 -5.18 -6.08
N MET A 269 0.31 -5.64 -5.83
CA MET A 269 -0.08 -6.37 -4.64
C MET A 269 -0.99 -7.54 -5.00
N VAL A 270 -0.94 -8.61 -4.24
CA VAL A 270 -1.80 -9.78 -4.42
C VAL A 270 -2.75 -9.93 -3.24
N PHE A 271 -4.02 -9.92 -3.53
CA PHE A 271 -5.13 -10.29 -2.66
C PHE A 271 -5.58 -11.71 -3.01
N VAL A 272 -5.64 -12.67 -2.19
CA VAL A 272 -5.31 -12.79 -0.77
C VAL A 272 -4.21 -13.84 -0.62
N SER A 273 -3.37 -13.71 0.42
CA SER A 273 -2.20 -14.58 0.62
C SER A 273 -2.54 -16.06 0.80
N GLN A 274 -3.71 -16.41 1.35
CA GLN A 274 -4.11 -17.80 1.55
C GLN A 274 -4.17 -18.61 0.25
N TYR A 275 -4.61 -18.01 -0.85
CA TYR A 275 -4.63 -18.65 -2.16
C TYR A 275 -3.27 -18.54 -2.85
N ALA A 276 -2.59 -17.39 -2.70
CA ALA A 276 -1.24 -17.23 -3.23
C ALA A 276 -0.27 -18.29 -2.70
N LYS A 277 -0.37 -18.65 -1.41
CA LYS A 277 0.43 -19.74 -0.79
C LYS A 277 0.11 -21.12 -1.36
N LYS A 278 -1.11 -21.37 -1.83
CA LYS A 278 -1.49 -22.66 -2.44
C LYS A 278 -0.89 -22.85 -3.82
N ILE A 279 -0.63 -21.78 -4.56
CA ILE A 279 -0.09 -21.83 -5.93
C ILE A 279 1.41 -21.61 -5.99
N LYS A 280 1.97 -20.92 -5.02
CA LYS A 280 3.42 -20.65 -4.90
C LYS A 280 3.84 -20.76 -3.43
N PRO A 281 3.94 -21.99 -2.90
CA PRO A 281 4.22 -22.28 -1.47
C PRO A 281 5.60 -21.82 -1.00
#